data_c9b76eb303354b0bdb99d44cc2fcaeca
#
_entry.id   c9b76eb303354b0bdb99d44cc2fcaeca
#
_cell.length_a   1.000
_cell.length_b   1.000
_cell.length_c   1.000
_cell.angle_alpha   90.00
_cell.angle_beta   90.00
_cell.angle_gamma   90.00
#
_symmetry.space_group_name_H-M   'P 1'
#
loop_
_entity.id
_entity.type
_entity.pdbx_description
1 polymer ?
#
loop_
_entity_poly.entity_id
_entity_poly.type
_entity_poly.pdbx_seq_one_letter_code
_entity_poly.pdbx_strand_id
1 'polypeptide(L)'
;MDKNTVVGFLLMALVLIGFSYYSSQQTSQQNVTTAPTNKNQPAHDIQATPTIQDVDTTDLFANHLKGRPNVITLQNNKVKVYVSTKGGVISKVELKEYKNQQKTNVVLFSEKTASIDFTLRGKDKLLHTQDYYFTPTQISDTSVTMQISDSKGKTAFRMKYSLKPDNYMVDFCISSNGIYPYLNPSTKTLGIQWKDRVAQQEKGFMFENQYSTLTYMEDGNETRKMSETETSEENAEKPVRWVAFKNQYFSAILIGYDMFTDAHFKSTQEAEGSGFLKDYTATMEIPFDPSGKKDITLQFYFGPNQYRLLQSMDKYSSDGSELGLENLVYLGWPIFKWINRYFTIYVFDWLSQLGLPMGIVLLLITILLHIIVYVPRKRSYISSAKMRVLKPKVDEIARKYPNQEDAMKRQQETMALYSMYGVSPMGGCLPMLVQMPIWIAMFNFVPNAIELRQQSFLWADDLSTYDDIISWSVNLPFIGNHISLFCLLFCATNLIYSLMTMRMQRETMSQEQAAQMKVMQWMMILMPVFFFFMFNKYSAGLNYYYFVSLLIGALCMWYLRKTTDDKKLLEKLEANYRANKNNPNRKVSGMAARLEALQKRQQEILEEQKRRNNK
;
A
#
# COMPACT_ATOMS: atom_id res chain seq x y z
N MET A 1 13.99 38.81 6.31
CA MET A 1 13.30 37.61 6.86
C MET A 1 13.17 37.84 8.36
N ASP A 2 11.95 37.78 8.85
CA ASP A 2 11.72 37.85 10.31
C ASP A 2 12.43 36.66 10.98
N LYS A 3 13.13 36.93 12.11
CA LYS A 3 13.86 35.89 12.86
C LYS A 3 12.94 34.68 13.17
N ASN A 4 11.66 34.94 13.45
CA ASN A 4 10.66 33.89 13.74
C ASN A 4 10.34 32.98 12.53
N THR A 5 10.42 33.52 11.32
CA THR A 5 10.19 32.76 10.09
C THR A 5 11.37 31.84 9.76
N VAL A 6 12.61 32.31 10.01
CA VAL A 6 13.84 31.50 9.87
C VAL A 6 13.88 30.39 10.90
N VAL A 7 13.51 30.71 12.15
CA VAL A 7 13.43 29.77 13.27
C VAL A 7 12.35 28.70 12.99
N GLY A 8 11.18 29.11 12.48
CA GLY A 8 10.11 28.18 12.08
C GLY A 8 10.55 27.22 10.96
N PHE A 9 11.32 27.73 10.00
CA PHE A 9 11.87 26.91 8.90
C PHE A 9 12.95 25.94 9.38
N LEU A 10 13.86 26.43 10.24
CA LEU A 10 14.88 25.59 10.90
C LEU A 10 14.25 24.51 11.80
N LEU A 11 13.21 24.87 12.54
CA LEU A 11 12.45 23.92 13.37
C LEU A 11 11.75 22.85 12.50
N MET A 12 11.14 23.23 11.38
CA MET A 12 10.48 22.28 10.49
C MET A 12 11.50 21.37 9.78
N ALA A 13 12.64 21.91 9.34
CA ALA A 13 13.74 21.12 8.80
C ALA A 13 14.36 20.20 9.87
N LEU A 14 14.53 20.67 11.11
CA LEU A 14 14.99 19.87 12.25
C LEU A 14 14.01 18.76 12.63
N VAL A 15 12.70 19.01 12.57
CA VAL A 15 11.67 18.00 12.81
C VAL A 15 11.71 16.94 11.71
N LEU A 16 11.84 17.32 10.44
CA LEU A 16 11.96 16.38 9.32
C LEU A 16 13.27 15.58 9.37
N ILE A 17 14.38 16.22 9.66
CA ILE A 17 15.69 15.58 9.86
C ILE A 17 15.67 14.71 11.12
N GLY A 18 15.08 15.20 12.21
CA GLY A 18 14.93 14.48 13.47
C GLY A 18 14.03 13.26 13.32
N PHE A 19 12.93 13.37 12.60
CA PHE A 19 12.05 12.24 12.29
C PHE A 19 12.74 11.21 11.39
N SER A 20 13.46 11.66 10.37
CA SER A 20 14.25 10.79 9.49
C SER A 20 15.41 10.11 10.25
N TYR A 21 16.08 10.84 11.15
CA TYR A 21 17.14 10.32 12.02
C TYR A 21 16.61 9.37 13.08
N TYR A 22 15.47 9.67 13.68
CA TYR A 22 14.77 8.81 14.66
C TYR A 22 14.30 7.50 14.01
N SER A 23 13.72 7.60 12.82
CA SER A 23 13.33 6.42 12.01
C SER A 23 14.55 5.57 11.63
N SER A 24 15.69 6.21 11.30
CA SER A 24 16.97 5.53 11.01
C SER A 24 17.61 4.91 12.27
N GLN A 25 17.49 5.53 13.43
CA GLN A 25 18.05 5.00 14.69
C GLN A 25 17.24 3.84 15.27
N GLN A 26 15.93 3.80 15.08
CA GLN A 26 15.14 2.63 15.47
C GLN A 26 15.58 1.37 14.70
N THR A 27 16.02 1.54 13.45
CA THR A 27 16.62 0.46 12.67
C THR A 27 18.01 0.04 13.18
N SER A 28 18.75 0.97 13.83
CA SER A 28 20.12 0.73 14.31
C SER A 28 20.21 0.23 15.76
N GLN A 29 19.22 0.47 16.61
CA GLN A 29 19.26 0.07 18.02
C GLN A 29 18.84 -1.39 18.29
N GLN A 30 18.27 -2.09 17.30
CA GLN A 30 17.99 -3.53 17.44
C GLN A 30 19.20 -4.44 17.17
N ASN A 31 20.36 -3.89 16.81
CA ASN A 31 21.55 -4.68 16.44
C ASN A 31 22.67 -4.73 17.49
N VAL A 32 22.46 -4.38 18.75
CA VAL A 32 23.52 -4.51 19.77
C VAL A 32 22.98 -5.11 21.06
N THR A 33 22.77 -6.43 21.04
CA THR A 33 22.95 -7.23 22.24
C THR A 33 23.53 -8.58 21.84
N THR A 34 24.76 -8.56 21.34
CA THR A 34 25.60 -9.77 21.33
C THR A 34 26.47 -9.73 22.57
N ALA A 35 26.23 -10.67 23.46
CA ALA A 35 27.14 -10.99 24.57
C ALA A 35 28.55 -11.35 24.00
N PRO A 36 29.63 -11.08 24.74
CA PRO A 36 30.98 -11.33 24.26
C PRO A 36 31.26 -12.83 24.14
N THR A 37 31.42 -13.29 22.92
CA THR A 37 31.85 -14.65 22.64
C THR A 37 33.36 -14.76 22.89
N ASN A 38 33.72 -15.50 23.91
CA ASN A 38 35.08 -15.90 24.22
C ASN A 38 35.66 -16.73 23.04
N LYS A 39 36.67 -16.20 22.37
CA LYS A 39 37.50 -16.98 21.45
C LYS A 39 38.42 -17.87 22.26
N ASN A 40 38.24 -19.17 22.14
CA ASN A 40 39.26 -20.24 22.14
C ASN A 40 38.67 -21.55 22.66
N GLN A 41 38.17 -22.36 21.70
CA GLN A 41 38.24 -23.81 21.84
C GLN A 41 38.27 -24.47 20.46
N PRO A 42 39.09 -25.50 20.24
CA PRO A 42 39.25 -26.12 18.93
C PRO A 42 38.03 -27.00 18.59
N ALA A 43 37.70 -27.02 17.29
CA ALA A 43 36.66 -27.85 16.72
C ALA A 43 36.96 -29.34 17.02
N HIS A 44 36.13 -29.94 17.85
CA HIS A 44 36.02 -31.41 17.91
C HIS A 44 34.89 -31.80 16.94
N ASP A 45 35.27 -32.52 15.89
CA ASP A 45 34.36 -33.34 15.09
C ASP A 45 33.66 -34.34 16.01
N ILE A 46 32.42 -34.07 16.38
CA ILE A 46 31.54 -35.07 16.97
C ILE A 46 30.72 -35.65 15.82
N GLN A 47 31.18 -36.77 15.29
CA GLN A 47 30.30 -37.70 14.60
C GLN A 47 29.17 -38.08 15.56
N ALA A 48 28.01 -37.50 15.37
CA ALA A 48 26.80 -37.92 16.06
C ALA A 48 26.41 -39.30 15.54
N THR A 49 26.78 -40.34 16.28
CA THR A 49 26.16 -41.64 16.19
C THR A 49 24.67 -41.45 16.46
N PRO A 50 23.76 -41.93 15.61
CA PRO A 50 22.33 -41.82 15.87
C PRO A 50 22.00 -42.58 17.13
N THR A 51 21.77 -41.87 18.23
CA THR A 51 21.23 -42.45 19.45
C THR A 51 19.84 -42.97 19.08
N ILE A 52 19.67 -44.29 19.19
CA ILE A 52 18.35 -44.92 19.05
C ILE A 52 17.53 -44.38 20.23
N GLN A 53 16.74 -43.36 19.99
CA GLN A 53 15.73 -42.95 20.96
C GLN A 53 14.73 -44.09 21.05
N ASP A 54 14.51 -44.60 22.28
CA ASP A 54 13.45 -45.56 22.55
C ASP A 54 12.12 -44.99 22.02
N VAL A 55 11.49 -45.72 21.11
CA VAL A 55 10.20 -45.34 20.55
C VAL A 55 9.18 -45.48 21.68
N ASP A 56 8.59 -44.35 22.07
CA ASP A 56 7.49 -44.33 23.03
C ASP A 56 6.32 -45.14 22.44
N THR A 57 6.17 -46.37 22.87
CA THR A 57 5.15 -47.33 22.40
C THR A 57 3.73 -46.91 22.80
N THR A 58 3.58 -45.89 23.64
CA THR A 58 2.27 -45.31 24.04
C THR A 58 1.77 -44.30 23.04
N ASP A 59 2.62 -43.83 22.10
CA ASP A 59 2.22 -42.89 21.07
C ASP A 59 1.25 -43.55 20.09
N LEU A 60 0.12 -42.90 19.82
CA LEU A 60 -0.89 -43.34 18.85
C LEU A 60 -0.30 -43.69 17.49
N PHE A 61 0.68 -42.90 17.06
CA PHE A 61 1.32 -42.97 15.75
C PHE A 61 2.80 -43.48 15.85
N ALA A 62 3.13 -44.28 16.87
CA ALA A 62 4.49 -44.75 17.13
C ALA A 62 5.18 -45.36 15.89
N ASN A 63 4.42 -46.08 15.05
CA ASN A 63 4.91 -46.68 13.80
C ASN A 63 5.31 -45.65 12.74
N HIS A 64 4.92 -44.40 12.89
CA HIS A 64 5.18 -43.31 11.97
C HIS A 64 6.21 -42.27 12.47
N LEU A 65 6.82 -42.52 13.66
CA LEU A 65 7.90 -41.67 14.18
C LEU A 65 9.19 -41.78 13.37
N LYS A 66 9.41 -42.93 12.74
CA LYS A 66 10.60 -43.22 11.93
C LYS A 66 10.18 -43.37 10.46
N GLY A 67 10.91 -42.70 9.56
CA GLY A 67 10.65 -42.75 8.11
C GLY A 67 11.73 -42.03 7.32
N ARG A 68 11.64 -42.10 6.01
CA ARG A 68 12.44 -41.27 5.11
C ARG A 68 11.54 -40.19 4.54
N PRO A 69 11.96 -38.92 4.57
CA PRO A 69 11.19 -37.86 3.94
C PRO A 69 11.13 -38.11 2.41
N ASN A 70 9.95 -38.03 1.88
CA ASN A 70 9.69 -38.06 0.44
C ASN A 70 8.78 -36.87 0.08
N VAL A 71 8.82 -36.42 -1.15
CA VAL A 71 8.07 -35.26 -1.61
C VAL A 71 7.21 -35.66 -2.82
N ILE A 72 5.91 -35.44 -2.70
CA ILE A 72 4.96 -35.64 -3.80
C ILE A 72 4.71 -34.28 -4.46
N THR A 73 4.79 -34.23 -5.78
CA THR A 73 4.60 -33.01 -6.54
C THR A 73 3.21 -33.00 -7.17
N LEU A 74 2.44 -31.96 -6.86
CA LEU A 74 1.17 -31.65 -7.52
C LEU A 74 1.38 -30.43 -8.43
N GLN A 75 0.79 -30.43 -9.59
CA GLN A 75 0.94 -29.31 -10.52
C GLN A 75 -0.27 -29.12 -11.43
N ASN A 76 -0.49 -27.85 -11.77
CA ASN A 76 -1.36 -27.43 -12.86
C ASN A 76 -0.61 -26.43 -13.77
N ASN A 77 -1.29 -25.67 -14.60
CA ASN A 77 -0.64 -24.68 -15.48
C ASN A 77 -0.06 -23.48 -14.72
N LYS A 78 -0.56 -23.17 -13.52
CA LYS A 78 -0.23 -21.98 -12.74
C LYS A 78 0.80 -22.23 -11.63
N VAL A 79 0.61 -23.32 -10.88
CA VAL A 79 1.38 -23.60 -9.66
C VAL A 79 1.96 -24.99 -9.66
N LYS A 80 3.04 -25.15 -8.90
CA LYS A 80 3.66 -26.42 -8.57
C LYS A 80 3.78 -26.49 -7.04
N VAL A 81 3.09 -27.44 -6.45
CA VAL A 81 3.00 -27.63 -4.99
C VAL A 81 3.70 -28.93 -4.61
N TYR A 82 4.59 -28.86 -3.68
CA TYR A 82 5.35 -29.99 -3.16
C TYR A 82 4.82 -30.32 -1.76
N VAL A 83 4.36 -31.54 -1.59
CA VAL A 83 3.83 -32.04 -0.30
C VAL A 83 4.79 -33.06 0.26
N SER A 84 5.30 -32.80 1.47
CA SER A 84 6.25 -33.66 2.18
C SER A 84 5.53 -34.77 2.93
N THR A 85 6.07 -35.98 2.89
CA THR A 85 5.61 -37.06 3.78
C THR A 85 5.94 -36.80 5.23
N LYS A 86 6.98 -36.00 5.53
CA LYS A 86 7.26 -35.51 6.89
C LYS A 86 6.24 -34.43 7.25
N GLY A 87 5.43 -34.68 8.25
CA GLY A 87 4.32 -33.80 8.64
C GLY A 87 3.06 -33.91 7.78
N GLY A 88 3.15 -34.52 6.57
CA GLY A 88 2.03 -34.56 5.62
C GLY A 88 1.67 -33.19 5.04
N VAL A 89 2.56 -32.21 5.09
CA VAL A 89 2.28 -30.78 4.82
C VAL A 89 2.97 -30.29 3.55
N ILE A 90 2.51 -29.13 3.07
CA ILE A 90 3.16 -28.42 1.96
C ILE A 90 4.58 -28.04 2.40
N SER A 91 5.59 -28.39 1.58
CA SER A 91 7.00 -28.09 1.82
C SER A 91 7.55 -26.99 0.89
N LYS A 92 6.95 -26.84 -0.32
CA LYS A 92 7.35 -25.79 -1.26
C LYS A 92 6.21 -25.47 -2.23
N VAL A 93 6.13 -24.20 -2.63
CA VAL A 93 5.21 -23.74 -3.69
C VAL A 93 5.93 -22.84 -4.67
N GLU A 94 5.86 -23.18 -5.97
CA GLU A 94 6.41 -22.40 -7.07
C GLU A 94 5.31 -21.88 -7.98
N LEU A 95 5.40 -20.61 -8.38
CA LEU A 95 4.56 -20.02 -9.42
C LEU A 95 5.23 -20.21 -10.78
N LYS A 96 4.55 -20.83 -11.74
CA LYS A 96 5.14 -21.14 -13.05
C LYS A 96 5.25 -19.91 -13.97
N GLU A 97 4.33 -18.97 -13.84
CA GLU A 97 4.21 -17.81 -14.73
C GLU A 97 5.03 -16.59 -14.25
N TYR A 98 5.55 -16.61 -13.04
CA TYR A 98 6.22 -15.46 -12.44
C TYR A 98 7.68 -15.77 -12.12
N LYS A 99 8.56 -14.82 -12.43
CA LYS A 99 9.98 -14.89 -12.12
C LYS A 99 10.33 -13.88 -11.03
N ASN A 100 11.30 -14.20 -10.19
CA ASN A 100 11.88 -13.24 -9.25
C ASN A 100 12.97 -12.38 -9.91
N GLN A 101 13.65 -11.52 -9.13
CA GLN A 101 14.74 -10.68 -9.63
C GLN A 101 15.92 -11.50 -10.19
N GLN A 102 16.14 -12.74 -9.76
CA GLN A 102 17.18 -13.65 -10.28
C GLN A 102 16.72 -14.43 -11.53
N LYS A 103 15.57 -14.12 -12.11
CA LYS A 103 14.97 -14.80 -13.27
C LYS A 103 14.60 -16.27 -13.01
N THR A 104 14.56 -16.71 -11.75
CA THR A 104 14.03 -18.03 -11.34
C THR A 104 12.53 -17.92 -11.01
N ASN A 105 11.84 -19.06 -10.92
CA ASN A 105 10.42 -19.07 -10.53
C ASN A 105 10.24 -18.46 -9.13
N VAL A 106 9.17 -17.69 -8.96
CA VAL A 106 8.77 -17.18 -7.64
C VAL A 106 8.42 -18.35 -6.73
N VAL A 107 9.02 -18.39 -5.56
CA VAL A 107 8.75 -19.38 -4.50
C VAL A 107 8.05 -18.66 -3.35
N LEU A 108 6.81 -19.06 -3.03
CA LEU A 108 6.00 -18.43 -1.99
C LEU A 108 6.05 -19.18 -0.66
N PHE A 109 6.47 -20.42 -0.67
CA PHE A 109 6.63 -21.26 0.51
C PHE A 109 7.85 -22.14 0.29
N SER A 110 8.70 -22.28 1.30
CA SER A 110 9.88 -23.15 1.25
C SER A 110 10.14 -23.73 2.64
N GLU A 111 10.32 -25.05 2.74
CA GLU A 111 10.62 -25.74 4.01
C GLU A 111 11.86 -25.22 4.75
N LYS A 112 12.72 -24.46 4.04
CA LYS A 112 13.90 -23.82 4.65
C LYS A 112 13.56 -22.58 5.45
N THR A 113 12.44 -21.92 5.14
CA THR A 113 12.06 -20.61 5.68
C THR A 113 10.64 -20.59 6.22
N ALA A 114 9.82 -21.58 5.84
CA ALA A 114 8.41 -21.66 6.19
C ALA A 114 8.08 -23.03 6.79
N SER A 115 7.11 -23.07 7.68
CA SER A 115 6.57 -24.28 8.27
C SER A 115 5.10 -24.14 8.59
N ILE A 116 4.36 -25.22 8.43
CA ILE A 116 3.00 -25.34 8.94
C ILE A 116 2.90 -26.63 9.75
N ASP A 117 2.33 -26.54 10.94
CA ASP A 117 2.14 -27.67 11.86
C ASP A 117 0.71 -27.71 12.35
N PHE A 118 0.15 -28.90 12.41
CA PHE A 118 -1.16 -29.15 12.97
C PHE A 118 -1.01 -29.92 14.28
N THR A 119 -1.65 -29.41 15.34
CA THR A 119 -1.47 -29.92 16.69
C THR A 119 -2.78 -30.47 17.24
N LEU A 120 -2.77 -31.71 17.69
CA LEU A 120 -3.87 -32.37 18.41
C LEU A 120 -3.52 -32.55 19.87
N ARG A 121 -4.48 -32.29 20.74
CA ARG A 121 -4.31 -32.54 22.19
C ARG A 121 -4.58 -34.01 22.50
N GLY A 122 -3.52 -34.84 22.56
CA GLY A 122 -3.57 -36.21 23.04
C GLY A 122 -3.89 -36.28 24.53
N LYS A 123 -4.01 -37.51 25.09
CA LYS A 123 -4.28 -37.72 26.53
C LYS A 123 -3.14 -37.19 27.40
N ASP A 124 -1.91 -37.52 27.05
CA ASP A 124 -0.74 -37.28 27.88
C ASP A 124 0.18 -36.18 27.28
N LYS A 125 0.10 -35.95 25.97
CA LYS A 125 0.97 -35.02 25.26
C LYS A 125 0.26 -34.35 24.06
N LEU A 126 0.86 -33.28 23.56
CA LEU A 126 0.48 -32.70 22.28
C LEU A 126 1.06 -33.56 21.16
N LEU A 127 0.26 -33.82 20.13
CA LEU A 127 0.64 -34.54 18.93
C LEU A 127 0.85 -33.54 17.82
N HIS A 128 2.08 -33.34 17.40
CA HIS A 128 2.47 -32.44 16.31
C HIS A 128 2.59 -33.25 15.02
N THR A 129 1.89 -32.83 13.96
CA THR A 129 1.97 -33.56 12.68
C THR A 129 3.38 -33.59 12.12
N GLN A 130 4.18 -32.55 12.35
CA GLN A 130 5.58 -32.48 11.91
C GLN A 130 6.49 -33.56 12.50
N ASP A 131 6.08 -34.26 13.59
CA ASP A 131 6.89 -35.33 14.21
C ASP A 131 6.75 -36.65 13.46
N TYR A 132 5.71 -36.80 12.63
CA TYR A 132 5.34 -38.09 12.02
C TYR A 132 5.58 -38.09 10.50
N TYR A 133 5.74 -39.34 9.98
CA TYR A 133 5.84 -39.59 8.54
C TYR A 133 4.51 -40.14 8.02
N PHE A 134 3.90 -39.44 7.11
CA PHE A 134 2.66 -39.80 6.46
C PHE A 134 2.91 -40.67 5.23
N THR A 135 1.98 -41.60 4.97
CA THR A 135 1.99 -42.43 3.79
C THR A 135 1.14 -41.79 2.70
N PRO A 136 1.71 -41.46 1.53
CA PRO A 136 0.95 -40.90 0.43
C PRO A 136 0.10 -41.98 -0.25
N THR A 137 -1.16 -41.66 -0.52
CA THR A 137 -2.13 -42.51 -1.22
C THR A 137 -2.95 -41.70 -2.21
N GLN A 138 -3.65 -42.33 -3.12
CA GLN A 138 -4.47 -41.68 -4.14
C GLN A 138 -3.71 -40.56 -4.87
N ILE A 139 -2.49 -40.87 -5.31
CA ILE A 139 -1.60 -39.92 -5.96
C ILE A 139 -2.04 -39.70 -7.40
N SER A 140 -2.19 -38.42 -7.79
CA SER A 140 -2.33 -37.96 -9.16
C SER A 140 -1.51 -36.70 -9.37
N ASP A 141 -1.45 -36.18 -10.60
CA ASP A 141 -0.74 -34.93 -10.90
C ASP A 141 -1.33 -33.72 -10.16
N THR A 142 -2.60 -33.79 -9.78
CA THR A 142 -3.32 -32.67 -9.15
C THR A 142 -3.81 -32.96 -7.75
N SER A 143 -3.67 -34.19 -7.23
CA SER A 143 -4.15 -34.54 -5.88
C SER A 143 -3.29 -35.60 -5.19
N VAL A 144 -3.24 -35.53 -3.87
CA VAL A 144 -2.63 -36.53 -3.00
C VAL A 144 -3.38 -36.60 -1.68
N THR A 145 -3.50 -37.79 -1.12
CA THR A 145 -3.97 -38.02 0.24
C THR A 145 -2.79 -38.50 1.09
N MET A 146 -2.41 -37.71 2.08
CA MET A 146 -1.42 -38.07 3.10
C MET A 146 -2.16 -38.71 4.26
N GLN A 147 -1.83 -39.95 4.61
CA GLN A 147 -2.51 -40.64 5.71
C GLN A 147 -1.54 -41.18 6.75
N ILE A 148 -2.02 -41.26 7.98
CA ILE A 148 -1.31 -41.88 9.10
C ILE A 148 -2.25 -42.88 9.75
N SER A 149 -1.70 -44.02 10.15
CA SER A 149 -2.46 -45.12 10.73
C SER A 149 -2.14 -45.27 12.23
N ASP A 150 -3.11 -45.78 12.98
CA ASP A 150 -2.90 -46.14 14.38
C ASP A 150 -1.99 -47.37 14.53
N SER A 151 -1.68 -47.72 15.76
CA SER A 151 -0.86 -48.88 16.07
C SER A 151 -1.41 -50.22 15.56
N LYS A 152 -2.69 -50.26 15.21
CA LYS A 152 -3.38 -51.44 14.65
C LYS A 152 -3.43 -51.44 13.12
N GLY A 153 -2.81 -50.45 12.47
CA GLY A 153 -2.78 -50.30 11.03
C GLY A 153 -4.07 -49.70 10.42
N LYS A 154 -5.02 -49.22 11.24
CA LYS A 154 -6.22 -48.57 10.76
C LYS A 154 -5.90 -47.09 10.48
N THR A 155 -6.29 -46.57 9.32
CA THR A 155 -6.14 -45.16 9.01
C THR A 155 -6.89 -44.28 10.00
N ALA A 156 -6.16 -43.45 10.74
CA ALA A 156 -6.68 -42.64 11.81
C ALA A 156 -6.82 -41.16 11.43
N PHE A 157 -5.91 -40.63 10.60
CA PHE A 157 -5.89 -39.23 10.21
C PHE A 157 -5.46 -39.07 8.76
N ARG A 158 -6.10 -38.20 8.03
CA ARG A 158 -5.85 -37.95 6.61
C ARG A 158 -5.82 -36.47 6.31
N MET A 159 -4.92 -36.09 5.43
CA MET A 159 -4.79 -34.76 4.84
C MET A 159 -4.84 -34.89 3.33
N LYS A 160 -5.89 -34.40 2.70
CA LYS A 160 -6.08 -34.45 1.25
C LYS A 160 -5.84 -33.09 0.65
N TYR A 161 -4.94 -33.03 -0.33
CA TYR A 161 -4.65 -31.85 -1.14
C TYR A 161 -5.16 -32.08 -2.55
N SER A 162 -5.80 -31.03 -3.15
CA SER A 162 -6.28 -31.08 -4.52
C SER A 162 -6.16 -29.72 -5.20
N LEU A 163 -5.49 -29.69 -6.35
CA LEU A 163 -5.34 -28.51 -7.19
C LEU A 163 -6.51 -28.42 -8.18
N LYS A 164 -7.10 -27.25 -8.31
CA LYS A 164 -8.05 -26.96 -9.38
C LYS A 164 -7.32 -26.66 -10.70
N PRO A 165 -7.89 -27.00 -11.87
CA PRO A 165 -7.31 -26.64 -13.17
C PRO A 165 -7.17 -25.12 -13.30
N ASP A 166 -6.07 -24.66 -13.91
CA ASP A 166 -5.78 -23.25 -14.21
C ASP A 166 -6.03 -22.26 -13.05
N ASN A 167 -5.78 -22.71 -11.81
CA ASN A 167 -6.09 -21.95 -10.61
C ASN A 167 -4.89 -21.90 -9.64
N TYR A 168 -4.91 -20.92 -8.75
CA TYR A 168 -3.95 -20.73 -7.66
C TYR A 168 -4.46 -21.29 -6.32
N MET A 169 -5.67 -21.85 -6.29
CA MET A 169 -6.29 -22.44 -5.10
C MET A 169 -5.92 -23.91 -4.95
N VAL A 170 -5.65 -24.32 -3.71
CA VAL A 170 -5.42 -25.70 -3.28
C VAL A 170 -6.49 -26.06 -2.28
N ASP A 171 -7.40 -26.95 -2.63
CA ASP A 171 -8.35 -27.50 -1.67
C ASP A 171 -7.60 -28.37 -0.68
N PHE A 172 -7.87 -28.23 0.60
CA PHE A 172 -7.24 -28.96 1.66
C PHE A 172 -8.30 -29.45 2.66
N CYS A 173 -8.37 -30.75 2.83
CA CYS A 173 -9.34 -31.38 3.73
C CYS A 173 -8.62 -32.25 4.75
N ILE A 174 -8.98 -32.07 6.02
CA ILE A 174 -8.48 -32.91 7.11
C ILE A 174 -9.63 -33.75 7.63
N SER A 175 -9.45 -35.08 7.62
CA SER A 175 -10.43 -36.05 8.14
C SER A 175 -9.79 -36.96 9.19
N SER A 176 -10.58 -37.35 10.18
CA SER A 176 -10.18 -38.32 11.22
C SER A 176 -11.10 -39.52 11.21
N ASN A 177 -10.60 -40.64 11.70
CA ASN A 177 -11.38 -41.87 11.80
C ASN A 177 -10.93 -42.70 13.02
N GLY A 178 -11.76 -42.71 14.07
CA GLY A 178 -11.50 -43.51 15.26
C GLY A 178 -10.36 -43.01 16.15
N ILE A 179 -9.95 -41.75 16.02
CA ILE A 179 -8.89 -41.12 16.83
C ILE A 179 -9.38 -40.71 18.22
N TYR A 180 -10.71 -40.57 18.43
CA TYR A 180 -11.33 -40.09 19.66
C TYR A 180 -10.81 -40.78 20.96
N PRO A 181 -10.63 -42.13 21.02
CA PRO A 181 -10.18 -42.79 22.25
C PRO A 181 -8.76 -42.39 22.70
N TYR A 182 -7.97 -41.81 21.82
CA TYR A 182 -6.57 -41.45 22.05
C TYR A 182 -6.38 -39.95 22.34
N LEU A 183 -7.40 -39.16 22.13
CA LEU A 183 -7.37 -37.74 22.41
C LEU A 183 -7.85 -37.42 23.83
N ASN A 184 -7.49 -36.25 24.32
CA ASN A 184 -8.10 -35.70 25.52
C ASN A 184 -9.60 -35.51 25.28
N PRO A 185 -10.48 -35.92 26.19
CA PRO A 185 -11.95 -35.78 26.01
C PRO A 185 -12.42 -34.34 25.78
N SER A 186 -11.64 -33.35 26.18
CA SER A 186 -11.93 -31.92 25.96
C SER A 186 -11.51 -31.40 24.57
N THR A 187 -10.85 -32.24 23.77
CA THR A 187 -10.35 -31.81 22.43
C THR A 187 -11.52 -31.55 21.49
N LYS A 188 -11.75 -30.27 21.17
CA LYS A 188 -12.77 -29.80 20.24
C LYS A 188 -12.18 -28.95 19.11
N THR A 189 -10.88 -28.73 19.16
CA THR A 189 -10.16 -27.87 18.21
C THR A 189 -8.87 -28.55 17.76
N LEU A 190 -8.44 -28.21 16.56
CA LEU A 190 -7.13 -28.53 15.98
C LEU A 190 -6.32 -27.24 15.98
N GLY A 191 -5.15 -27.27 16.63
CA GLY A 191 -4.21 -26.15 16.61
C GLY A 191 -3.48 -26.08 15.27
N ILE A 192 -3.24 -24.87 14.80
CA ILE A 192 -2.48 -24.59 13.57
C ILE A 192 -1.40 -23.57 13.92
N GLN A 193 -0.16 -23.89 13.63
CA GLN A 193 0.94 -22.94 13.68
C GLN A 193 1.52 -22.82 12.28
N TRP A 194 1.43 -21.62 11.69
CA TRP A 194 2.00 -21.30 10.40
C TRP A 194 3.05 -20.20 10.54
N LYS A 195 4.24 -20.46 10.03
CA LYS A 195 5.38 -19.53 10.02
C LYS A 195 5.91 -19.40 8.61
N ASP A 196 6.30 -18.20 8.24
CA ASP A 196 7.00 -17.96 6.97
C ASP A 196 7.91 -16.74 7.08
N ARG A 197 9.17 -16.95 6.83
CA ARG A 197 10.15 -15.91 6.63
C ARG A 197 10.14 -15.54 5.14
N VAL A 198 9.37 -14.53 4.80
CA VAL A 198 9.02 -14.17 3.41
C VAL A 198 10.24 -13.65 2.67
N ALA A 199 10.62 -14.33 1.58
CA ALA A 199 11.76 -13.97 0.76
C ALA A 199 11.48 -12.73 -0.09
N GLN A 200 12.51 -11.89 -0.26
CA GLN A 200 12.49 -10.76 -1.18
C GLN A 200 12.43 -11.26 -2.63
N GLN A 201 11.43 -10.80 -3.39
CA GLN A 201 11.22 -11.16 -4.79
C GLN A 201 11.66 -10.05 -5.75
N GLU A 202 11.62 -8.78 -5.30
CA GLU A 202 11.86 -7.60 -6.12
C GLU A 202 13.22 -6.95 -5.81
N LYS A 203 13.72 -6.12 -6.75
CA LYS A 203 15.04 -5.48 -6.67
C LYS A 203 15.15 -4.48 -5.49
N GLY A 204 14.08 -3.76 -5.17
CA GLY A 204 14.07 -2.72 -4.15
C GLY A 204 13.52 -3.21 -2.81
N PHE A 205 14.39 -3.55 -1.83
CA PHE A 205 13.98 -4.01 -0.50
C PHE A 205 12.97 -3.06 0.17
N MET A 206 13.32 -1.77 0.30
CA MET A 206 12.50 -0.81 1.04
C MET A 206 11.08 -0.71 0.46
N PHE A 207 10.97 -0.70 -0.86
CA PHE A 207 9.70 -0.54 -1.55
C PHE A 207 8.84 -1.81 -1.43
N GLU A 208 9.41 -3.00 -1.66
CA GLU A 208 8.71 -4.27 -1.49
C GLU A 208 8.30 -4.49 -0.02
N ASN A 209 9.21 -4.18 0.94
CA ASN A 209 8.96 -4.32 2.37
C ASN A 209 7.79 -3.45 2.87
N GLN A 210 7.66 -2.22 2.34
CA GLN A 210 6.58 -1.29 2.66
C GLN A 210 5.19 -1.83 2.30
N TYR A 211 5.09 -2.69 1.28
CA TYR A 211 3.83 -3.31 0.85
C TYR A 211 3.65 -4.73 1.38
N SER A 212 4.60 -5.23 2.19
CA SER A 212 4.56 -6.57 2.78
C SER A 212 3.95 -6.51 4.17
N THR A 213 2.88 -7.29 4.41
CA THR A 213 2.17 -7.30 5.69
C THR A 213 1.41 -8.60 5.90
N LEU A 214 1.31 -9.04 7.17
CA LEU A 214 0.34 -10.04 7.57
C LEU A 214 -1.04 -9.38 7.61
N THR A 215 -1.97 -9.96 6.89
CA THR A 215 -3.35 -9.47 6.77
C THR A 215 -4.31 -10.60 7.08
N TYR A 216 -5.41 -10.32 7.77
CA TYR A 216 -6.43 -11.31 8.10
C TYR A 216 -7.83 -10.71 7.97
N MET A 217 -8.83 -11.58 7.78
CA MET A 217 -10.24 -11.17 7.72
C MET A 217 -10.98 -11.75 8.90
N GLU A 218 -11.53 -10.87 9.72
CA GLU A 218 -12.43 -11.22 10.81
C GLU A 218 -13.87 -11.44 10.33
N ASP A 219 -14.65 -12.15 11.14
CA ASP A 219 -16.08 -12.33 10.91
C ASP A 219 -16.78 -10.97 10.75
N GLY A 220 -17.71 -10.90 9.79
CA GLY A 220 -18.33 -9.64 9.36
C GLY A 220 -17.58 -8.94 8.21
N ASN A 221 -16.69 -9.64 7.52
CA ASN A 221 -15.93 -9.15 6.34
C ASN A 221 -15.00 -7.96 6.64
N GLU A 222 -14.53 -7.83 7.87
CA GLU A 222 -13.57 -6.80 8.27
C GLU A 222 -12.14 -7.28 8.02
N THR A 223 -11.48 -6.69 7.02
CA THR A 223 -10.07 -6.97 6.72
C THR A 223 -9.17 -6.10 7.57
N ARG A 224 -8.31 -6.71 8.37
CA ARG A 224 -7.30 -6.06 9.20
C ARG A 224 -5.90 -6.37 8.69
N LYS A 225 -4.99 -5.42 8.85
CA LYS A 225 -3.58 -5.56 8.48
C LYS A 225 -2.69 -5.13 9.63
N MET A 226 -1.63 -5.89 9.87
CA MET A 226 -0.61 -5.55 10.84
C MET A 226 0.28 -4.40 10.34
N SER A 227 1.10 -3.83 11.22
CA SER A 227 2.03 -2.76 10.86
C SER A 227 2.96 -3.16 9.71
N GLU A 228 3.10 -2.28 8.74
CA GLU A 228 3.98 -2.44 7.58
C GLU A 228 5.44 -2.08 7.91
N THR A 229 5.67 -1.27 8.94
CA THR A 229 6.98 -0.67 9.24
C THR A 229 7.57 -1.10 10.58
N GLU A 230 6.78 -1.71 11.46
CA GLU A 230 7.19 -2.06 12.81
C GLU A 230 6.94 -3.53 13.11
N THR A 231 7.74 -4.11 14.00
CA THR A 231 7.46 -5.42 14.58
C THR A 231 6.21 -5.29 15.45
N SER A 232 5.22 -6.13 15.22
CA SER A 232 3.94 -6.10 15.92
C SER A 232 3.42 -7.49 16.23
N GLU A 233 2.64 -7.58 17.30
CA GLU A 233 1.89 -8.77 17.70
C GLU A 233 0.43 -8.35 17.94
N GLU A 234 -0.50 -9.14 17.44
CA GLU A 234 -1.94 -8.85 17.52
C GLU A 234 -2.72 -10.14 17.81
N ASN A 235 -3.78 -10.02 18.59
CA ASN A 235 -4.80 -11.05 18.76
C ASN A 235 -6.05 -10.64 18.00
N ALA A 236 -6.65 -11.55 17.24
CA ALA A 236 -7.92 -11.28 16.60
C ALA A 236 -9.04 -11.12 17.66
N GLU A 237 -9.88 -10.12 17.48
CA GLU A 237 -11.01 -9.85 18.37
C GLU A 237 -12.20 -10.77 18.08
N LYS A 238 -12.30 -11.25 16.83
CA LYS A 238 -13.38 -12.10 16.33
C LYS A 238 -12.80 -13.32 15.62
N PRO A 239 -13.60 -14.37 15.37
CA PRO A 239 -13.18 -15.49 14.54
C PRO A 239 -12.67 -15.00 13.17
N VAL A 240 -11.63 -15.67 12.65
CA VAL A 240 -10.92 -15.27 11.44
C VAL A 240 -11.28 -16.20 10.30
N ARG A 241 -11.67 -15.64 9.14
CA ARG A 241 -12.00 -16.39 7.93
C ARG A 241 -10.75 -16.85 7.18
N TRP A 242 -9.79 -15.95 7.03
CA TRP A 242 -8.53 -16.25 6.38
C TRP A 242 -7.39 -15.39 6.95
N VAL A 243 -6.18 -15.92 6.84
CA VAL A 243 -4.92 -15.23 7.11
C VAL A 243 -4.04 -15.27 5.88
N ALA A 244 -3.40 -14.14 5.56
CA ALA A 244 -2.54 -13.95 4.40
C ALA A 244 -1.15 -13.45 4.81
N PHE A 245 -0.13 -14.18 4.42
CA PHE A 245 1.26 -13.75 4.42
C PHE A 245 1.55 -13.11 3.06
N LYS A 246 1.53 -11.80 3.04
CA LYS A 246 1.56 -11.00 1.83
C LYS A 246 2.91 -10.31 1.66
N ASN A 247 3.49 -10.40 0.46
CA ASN A 247 4.47 -9.42 -0.02
C ASN A 247 3.79 -8.43 -1.00
N GLN A 248 4.56 -7.59 -1.69
CA GLN A 248 3.98 -6.59 -2.59
C GLN A 248 3.06 -7.21 -3.65
N TYR A 249 3.54 -8.22 -4.38
CA TYR A 249 2.85 -8.75 -5.56
C TYR A 249 2.27 -10.15 -5.38
N PHE A 250 2.59 -10.84 -4.30
CA PHE A 250 2.17 -12.23 -4.08
C PHE A 250 1.67 -12.44 -2.66
N SER A 251 0.81 -13.44 -2.51
CA SER A 251 0.33 -13.85 -1.20
C SER A 251 0.27 -15.37 -1.08
N ALA A 252 0.58 -15.87 0.12
CA ALA A 252 0.21 -17.17 0.61
C ALA A 252 -0.94 -16.98 1.60
N ILE A 253 -2.09 -17.60 1.36
CA ILE A 253 -3.31 -17.42 2.16
C ILE A 253 -3.81 -18.76 2.63
N LEU A 254 -4.21 -18.86 3.89
CA LEU A 254 -4.94 -19.99 4.46
C LEU A 254 -6.36 -19.56 4.82
N ILE A 255 -7.34 -20.25 4.28
CA ILE A 255 -8.77 -19.99 4.41
C ILE A 255 -9.41 -21.11 5.22
N GLY A 256 -10.15 -20.77 6.28
CA GLY A 256 -10.88 -21.70 7.14
C GLY A 256 -12.39 -21.51 7.01
N TYR A 257 -13.09 -22.52 6.55
CA TYR A 257 -14.55 -22.43 6.35
C TYR A 257 -15.34 -22.53 7.65
N ASP A 258 -14.79 -23.18 8.66
CA ASP A 258 -15.33 -23.22 10.03
C ASP A 258 -14.80 -22.09 10.92
N MET A 259 -14.13 -21.09 10.33
CA MET A 259 -13.45 -19.97 11.00
C MET A 259 -12.34 -20.39 11.98
N PHE A 260 -11.26 -19.64 11.98
CA PHE A 260 -10.21 -19.79 12.98
C PHE A 260 -10.58 -19.02 14.25
N THR A 261 -10.34 -19.62 15.39
CA THR A 261 -10.51 -19.03 16.72
C THR A 261 -9.18 -18.95 17.43
N ASP A 262 -9.11 -18.20 18.51
CA ASP A 262 -7.89 -18.01 19.31
C ASP A 262 -6.67 -17.66 18.43
N ALA A 263 -6.90 -16.74 17.48
CA ALA A 263 -5.91 -16.39 16.48
C ALA A 263 -4.96 -15.30 17.00
N HIS A 264 -3.69 -15.65 17.03
CA HIS A 264 -2.58 -14.80 17.44
C HIS A 264 -1.59 -14.64 16.29
N PHE A 265 -1.23 -13.40 15.98
CA PHE A 265 -0.40 -13.03 14.85
C PHE A 265 0.84 -12.25 15.30
N LYS A 266 1.98 -12.56 14.68
CA LYS A 266 3.23 -11.86 14.88
C LYS A 266 3.88 -11.53 13.55
N SER A 267 4.35 -10.30 13.41
CA SER A 267 5.12 -9.82 12.26
C SER A 267 6.40 -9.19 12.74
N THR A 268 7.56 -9.73 12.35
CA THR A 268 8.89 -9.22 12.69
C THR A 268 9.56 -8.67 11.44
N GLN A 269 10.20 -7.49 11.56
CA GLN A 269 10.94 -6.87 10.46
C GLN A 269 12.25 -7.61 10.23
N GLU A 270 12.61 -7.79 8.95
CA GLU A 270 13.92 -8.29 8.54
C GLU A 270 14.83 -7.15 8.08
N ALA A 271 16.15 -7.35 8.19
CA ALA A 271 17.12 -6.35 7.81
C ALA A 271 17.31 -6.30 6.28
N GLU A 272 17.54 -5.11 5.73
CA GLU A 272 17.94 -4.94 4.33
C GLU A 272 19.22 -5.73 4.04
N GLY A 273 19.25 -6.50 2.97
CA GLY A 273 20.36 -7.37 2.59
C GLY A 273 20.31 -8.78 3.18
N SER A 274 19.33 -9.11 4.06
CA SER A 274 19.11 -10.47 4.54
C SER A 274 18.56 -11.42 3.47
N GLY A 275 17.99 -10.87 2.38
CA GLY A 275 17.24 -11.60 1.36
C GLY A 275 15.80 -11.90 1.75
N PHE A 276 15.34 -11.41 2.90
CA PHE A 276 13.99 -11.58 3.45
C PHE A 276 13.38 -10.23 3.78
N LEU A 277 12.05 -10.16 3.81
CA LEU A 277 11.28 -8.95 4.09
C LEU A 277 10.76 -8.95 5.53
N LYS A 278 10.08 -10.02 5.91
CA LYS A 278 9.37 -10.20 7.17
C LYS A 278 9.47 -11.64 7.64
N ASP A 279 9.36 -11.83 8.95
CA ASP A 279 9.09 -13.13 9.56
C ASP A 279 7.68 -13.11 10.16
N TYR A 280 6.78 -13.88 9.56
CA TYR A 280 5.38 -13.98 9.98
C TYR A 280 5.13 -15.25 10.77
N THR A 281 4.35 -15.13 11.83
CA THR A 281 3.82 -16.27 12.59
C THR A 281 2.32 -16.07 12.79
N ALA A 282 1.54 -17.09 12.49
CA ALA A 282 0.13 -17.20 12.82
C ALA A 282 -0.10 -18.46 13.63
N THR A 283 -0.66 -18.31 14.83
CA THR A 283 -1.10 -19.41 15.70
C THR A 283 -2.60 -19.27 15.87
N MET A 284 -3.36 -20.34 15.58
CA MET A 284 -4.82 -20.30 15.60
C MET A 284 -5.39 -21.70 15.82
N GLU A 285 -6.63 -21.79 16.21
CA GLU A 285 -7.37 -23.03 16.37
C GLU A 285 -8.55 -23.09 15.39
N ILE A 286 -8.91 -24.29 14.94
CA ILE A 286 -10.10 -24.53 14.11
C ILE A 286 -10.95 -25.63 14.73
N PRO A 287 -12.30 -25.53 14.69
CA PRO A 287 -13.18 -26.58 15.19
C PRO A 287 -12.85 -27.95 14.60
N PHE A 288 -12.73 -28.97 15.45
CA PHE A 288 -12.36 -30.32 15.06
C PHE A 288 -13.32 -31.33 15.68
N ASP A 289 -13.85 -32.27 14.87
CA ASP A 289 -14.67 -33.39 15.33
C ASP A 289 -13.82 -34.67 15.44
N PRO A 290 -13.45 -35.08 16.66
CA PRO A 290 -12.66 -36.30 16.86
C PRO A 290 -13.39 -37.59 16.49
N SER A 291 -14.73 -37.55 16.39
CA SER A 291 -15.53 -38.72 15.98
C SER A 291 -15.44 -39.02 14.49
N GLY A 292 -14.93 -38.05 13.68
CA GLY A 292 -14.76 -38.17 12.25
C GLY A 292 -16.05 -38.09 11.44
N LYS A 293 -17.13 -37.52 12.02
CA LYS A 293 -18.38 -37.27 11.29
C LYS A 293 -18.33 -36.02 10.45
N LYS A 294 -17.51 -35.06 10.85
CA LYS A 294 -17.31 -33.79 10.14
C LYS A 294 -15.83 -33.60 9.81
N ASP A 295 -15.54 -33.42 8.54
CA ASP A 295 -14.21 -33.09 8.05
C ASP A 295 -13.96 -31.59 8.22
N ILE A 296 -12.68 -31.20 8.39
CA ILE A 296 -12.25 -29.80 8.33
C ILE A 296 -12.00 -29.44 6.88
N THR A 297 -12.68 -28.43 6.39
CA THR A 297 -12.47 -27.89 5.04
C THR A 297 -11.67 -26.61 5.09
N LEU A 298 -10.52 -26.63 4.46
CA LEU A 298 -9.59 -25.52 4.30
C LEU A 298 -9.27 -25.29 2.83
N GLN A 299 -8.77 -24.13 2.50
CA GLN A 299 -8.15 -23.85 1.19
C GLN A 299 -6.89 -23.03 1.39
N PHE A 300 -5.89 -23.27 0.55
CA PHE A 300 -4.78 -22.36 0.36
C PHE A 300 -4.95 -21.61 -0.95
N TYR A 301 -4.49 -20.37 -0.95
CA TYR A 301 -4.22 -19.62 -2.16
C TYR A 301 -2.73 -19.27 -2.20
N PHE A 302 -2.06 -19.58 -3.30
CA PHE A 302 -0.67 -19.20 -3.56
C PHE A 302 -0.60 -18.53 -4.91
N GLY A 303 -0.56 -17.21 -4.93
CA GLY A 303 -0.66 -16.53 -6.22
C GLY A 303 -0.42 -15.03 -6.16
N PRO A 304 -0.64 -14.36 -7.32
CA PRO A 304 -0.42 -12.94 -7.48
C PRO A 304 -1.52 -12.10 -6.82
N ASN A 305 -1.14 -10.93 -6.31
CA ASN A 305 -2.04 -9.93 -5.76
C ASN A 305 -2.66 -9.09 -6.89
N GLN A 306 -3.35 -9.73 -7.83
CA GLN A 306 -4.06 -9.09 -8.92
C GLN A 306 -5.53 -8.89 -8.54
N TYR A 307 -6.01 -7.65 -8.53
CA TYR A 307 -7.34 -7.28 -8.00
C TYR A 307 -8.48 -8.13 -8.59
N ARG A 308 -8.54 -8.22 -9.93
CA ARG A 308 -9.60 -8.99 -10.63
C ARG A 308 -9.51 -10.49 -10.40
N LEU A 309 -8.28 -11.00 -10.38
CA LEU A 309 -8.05 -12.41 -10.11
C LEU A 309 -8.51 -12.76 -8.70
N LEU A 310 -8.09 -12.00 -7.69
CA LEU A 310 -8.48 -12.22 -6.30
C LEU A 310 -10.00 -12.13 -6.12
N GLN A 311 -10.67 -11.17 -6.76
CA GLN A 311 -12.12 -11.07 -6.76
C GLN A 311 -12.78 -12.30 -7.41
N SER A 312 -12.17 -12.87 -8.44
CA SER A 312 -12.71 -14.06 -9.11
C SER A 312 -12.59 -15.33 -8.27
N MET A 313 -11.76 -15.33 -7.21
CA MET A 313 -11.56 -16.51 -6.34
C MET A 313 -12.81 -16.86 -5.53
N ASP A 314 -13.73 -15.95 -5.32
CA ASP A 314 -15.03 -16.23 -4.71
C ASP A 314 -15.80 -17.38 -5.39
N LYS A 315 -15.64 -17.53 -6.70
CA LYS A 315 -16.24 -18.64 -7.50
C LYS A 315 -15.71 -20.02 -7.12
N TYR A 316 -14.53 -20.06 -6.48
CA TYR A 316 -13.85 -21.29 -6.10
C TYR A 316 -13.92 -21.55 -4.59
N SER A 317 -14.62 -20.70 -3.85
CA SER A 317 -14.92 -20.90 -2.43
C SER A 317 -15.64 -22.24 -2.23
N SER A 318 -15.22 -23.02 -1.23
CA SER A 318 -15.78 -24.36 -0.98
C SER A 318 -17.22 -24.33 -0.45
N ASP A 319 -17.63 -23.21 0.16
CA ASP A 319 -18.99 -23.01 0.70
C ASP A 319 -19.82 -21.98 -0.10
N GLY A 320 -19.25 -21.45 -1.20
CA GLY A 320 -19.91 -20.44 -2.03
C GLY A 320 -19.94 -19.03 -1.42
N SER A 321 -19.26 -18.80 -0.28
CA SER A 321 -19.19 -17.48 0.34
C SER A 321 -18.23 -16.55 -0.38
N GLU A 322 -18.44 -15.24 -0.26
CA GLU A 322 -17.48 -14.23 -0.69
C GLU A 322 -16.25 -14.26 0.23
N LEU A 323 -15.08 -14.42 -0.37
CA LEU A 323 -13.80 -14.46 0.34
C LEU A 323 -13.23 -13.05 0.55
N GLY A 324 -13.57 -12.10 -0.33
CA GLY A 324 -13.10 -10.72 -0.26
C GLY A 324 -11.57 -10.56 -0.37
N LEU A 325 -10.88 -11.50 -1.05
CA LEU A 325 -9.41 -11.52 -1.17
C LEU A 325 -8.87 -10.30 -1.92
N GLU A 326 -9.69 -9.64 -2.75
CA GLU A 326 -9.30 -8.41 -3.44
C GLU A 326 -8.95 -7.26 -2.49
N ASN A 327 -9.35 -7.33 -1.20
CA ASN A 327 -8.98 -6.36 -0.19
C ASN A 327 -7.48 -6.41 0.17
N LEU A 328 -6.77 -7.47 -0.20
CA LEU A 328 -5.31 -7.57 -0.10
C LEU A 328 -4.60 -6.55 -1.01
N VAL A 329 -5.23 -6.14 -2.12
CA VAL A 329 -4.69 -5.09 -2.99
C VAL A 329 -5.04 -3.73 -2.40
N TYR A 330 -4.03 -3.04 -1.86
CA TYR A 330 -4.23 -1.73 -1.25
C TYR A 330 -4.49 -0.64 -2.31
N LEU A 331 -5.71 -0.16 -2.38
CA LEU A 331 -6.15 0.86 -3.34
C LEU A 331 -6.28 2.27 -2.70
N GLY A 332 -5.81 2.45 -1.48
CA GLY A 332 -5.90 3.71 -0.73
C GLY A 332 -7.13 3.83 0.17
N TRP A 333 -7.29 4.98 0.81
CA TRP A 333 -8.43 5.30 1.66
C TRP A 333 -9.76 5.28 0.87
N PRO A 334 -10.93 5.27 1.52
CA PRO A 334 -12.23 5.02 0.87
C PRO A 334 -12.49 5.83 -0.41
N ILE A 335 -12.15 7.13 -0.42
CA ILE A 335 -12.33 8.00 -1.59
C ILE A 335 -11.42 7.57 -2.75
N PHE A 336 -10.14 7.26 -2.45
CA PHE A 336 -9.15 6.85 -3.46
C PHE A 336 -9.42 5.41 -3.92
N LYS A 337 -9.81 4.53 -2.98
CA LYS A 337 -10.27 3.16 -3.28
C LYS A 337 -11.44 3.18 -4.25
N TRP A 338 -12.40 4.12 -4.10
CA TRP A 338 -13.52 4.27 -5.01
C TRP A 338 -13.06 4.66 -6.43
N ILE A 339 -12.16 5.65 -6.57
CA ILE A 339 -11.59 6.06 -7.87
C ILE A 339 -10.86 4.87 -8.52
N ASN A 340 -10.01 4.20 -7.77
CA ASN A 340 -9.24 3.07 -8.30
C ASN A 340 -10.13 1.89 -8.68
N ARG A 341 -11.08 1.51 -7.82
CA ARG A 341 -11.98 0.36 -8.03
C ARG A 341 -12.90 0.54 -9.23
N TYR A 342 -13.51 1.73 -9.39
CA TYR A 342 -14.56 1.95 -10.39
C TYR A 342 -14.09 2.67 -11.66
N PHE A 343 -12.89 3.21 -11.67
CA PHE A 343 -12.35 3.90 -12.83
C PHE A 343 -10.97 3.37 -13.22
N THR A 344 -9.94 3.51 -12.37
CA THR A 344 -8.54 3.26 -12.76
C THR A 344 -8.32 1.83 -13.21
N ILE A 345 -8.78 0.82 -12.44
CA ILE A 345 -8.62 -0.61 -12.76
C ILE A 345 -9.32 -0.95 -14.06
N TYR A 346 -10.57 -0.48 -14.27
CA TYR A 346 -11.30 -0.77 -15.51
C TYR A 346 -10.60 -0.21 -16.76
N VAL A 347 -10.14 1.04 -16.68
CA VAL A 347 -9.45 1.69 -17.79
C VAL A 347 -8.10 1.03 -18.05
N PHE A 348 -7.38 0.70 -16.98
CA PHE A 348 -6.08 0.03 -17.06
C PHE A 348 -6.22 -1.37 -17.69
N ASP A 349 -7.15 -2.19 -17.21
CA ASP A 349 -7.42 -3.52 -17.76
C ASP A 349 -7.81 -3.46 -19.24
N TRP A 350 -8.69 -2.52 -19.60
CA TRP A 350 -9.10 -2.33 -20.98
C TRP A 350 -7.93 -1.93 -21.89
N LEU A 351 -7.09 -0.99 -21.45
CA LEU A 351 -5.91 -0.59 -22.22
C LEU A 351 -4.85 -1.70 -22.30
N SER A 352 -4.68 -2.48 -21.25
CA SER A 352 -3.73 -3.60 -21.20
C SER A 352 -4.10 -4.72 -22.17
N GLN A 353 -5.40 -4.95 -22.42
CA GLN A 353 -5.89 -5.93 -23.40
C GLN A 353 -5.57 -5.56 -24.85
N LEU A 354 -5.20 -4.31 -25.12
CA LEU A 354 -4.81 -3.87 -26.47
C LEU A 354 -3.41 -4.36 -26.89
N GLY A 355 -2.68 -5.05 -26.00
CA GLY A 355 -1.33 -5.57 -26.28
C GLY A 355 -0.26 -4.48 -26.39
N LEU A 356 -0.53 -3.27 -25.88
CA LEU A 356 0.42 -2.16 -25.90
C LEU A 356 1.48 -2.34 -24.79
N PRO A 357 2.71 -1.82 -25.01
CA PRO A 357 3.70 -1.73 -23.92
C PRO A 357 3.13 -1.00 -22.70
N MET A 358 3.38 -1.49 -21.49
CA MET A 358 2.78 -0.96 -20.27
C MET A 358 3.11 0.53 -20.01
N GLY A 359 4.28 1.01 -20.45
CA GLY A 359 4.59 2.44 -20.42
C GLY A 359 3.67 3.29 -21.29
N ILE A 360 3.20 2.76 -22.43
CA ILE A 360 2.20 3.43 -23.28
C ILE A 360 0.82 3.36 -22.60
N VAL A 361 0.48 2.26 -21.95
CA VAL A 361 -0.77 2.15 -21.16
C VAL A 361 -0.80 3.22 -20.07
N LEU A 362 0.30 3.40 -19.31
CA LEU A 362 0.43 4.46 -18.31
C LEU A 362 0.33 5.88 -18.92
N LEU A 363 0.88 6.08 -20.11
CA LEU A 363 0.75 7.36 -20.83
C LEU A 363 -0.71 7.63 -21.18
N LEU A 364 -1.40 6.66 -21.76
CA LEU A 364 -2.79 6.81 -22.20
C LEU A 364 -3.75 7.07 -21.03
N ILE A 365 -3.59 6.32 -19.93
CA ILE A 365 -4.41 6.58 -18.73
C ILE A 365 -4.12 7.97 -18.15
N THR A 366 -2.86 8.41 -18.17
CA THR A 366 -2.49 9.77 -17.73
C THR A 366 -3.16 10.83 -18.61
N ILE A 367 -3.13 10.68 -19.92
CA ILE A 367 -3.81 11.60 -20.86
C ILE A 367 -5.32 11.61 -20.59
N LEU A 368 -5.94 10.44 -20.44
CA LEU A 368 -7.38 10.33 -20.16
C LEU A 368 -7.76 11.05 -18.85
N LEU A 369 -7.01 10.86 -17.79
CA LEU A 369 -7.20 11.56 -16.52
C LEU A 369 -7.07 13.07 -16.68
N HIS A 370 -6.10 13.54 -17.49
CA HIS A 370 -5.93 14.97 -17.77
C HIS A 370 -7.06 15.56 -18.61
N ILE A 371 -7.67 14.79 -19.53
CA ILE A 371 -8.86 15.19 -20.28
C ILE A 371 -10.04 15.39 -19.33
N ILE A 372 -10.27 14.49 -18.38
CA ILE A 372 -11.34 14.59 -17.37
C ILE A 372 -11.16 15.86 -16.53
N VAL A 373 -9.93 16.14 -16.09
CA VAL A 373 -9.62 17.30 -15.23
C VAL A 373 -9.48 18.61 -16.02
N TYR A 374 -9.45 18.56 -17.34
CA TYR A 374 -9.26 19.77 -18.17
C TYR A 374 -10.32 20.84 -17.93
N VAL A 375 -11.59 20.46 -17.84
CA VAL A 375 -12.70 21.43 -17.65
C VAL A 375 -12.58 22.19 -16.32
N PRO A 376 -12.46 21.55 -15.14
CA PRO A 376 -12.25 22.26 -13.89
C PRO A 376 -10.93 23.05 -13.88
N ARG A 377 -9.85 22.54 -14.49
CA ARG A 377 -8.56 23.24 -14.62
C ARG A 377 -8.70 24.53 -15.43
N LYS A 378 -9.38 24.48 -16.58
CA LYS A 378 -9.65 25.67 -17.41
C LYS A 378 -10.46 26.71 -16.65
N ARG A 379 -11.53 26.30 -15.95
CA ARG A 379 -12.37 27.22 -15.16
C ARG A 379 -11.56 27.92 -14.07
N SER A 380 -10.71 27.21 -13.39
CA SER A 380 -9.86 27.78 -12.36
C SER A 380 -8.78 28.69 -12.94
N TYR A 381 -8.14 28.31 -14.05
CA TYR A 381 -7.20 29.18 -14.75
C TYR A 381 -7.84 30.52 -15.12
N ILE A 382 -9.05 30.49 -15.70
CA ILE A 382 -9.80 31.69 -16.04
C ILE A 382 -10.13 32.55 -14.80
N SER A 383 -10.45 31.91 -13.64
CA SER A 383 -10.64 32.62 -12.37
C SER A 383 -9.37 33.35 -11.92
N SER A 384 -8.22 32.69 -12.01
CA SER A 384 -6.92 33.30 -11.71
C SER A 384 -6.57 34.41 -12.69
N ALA A 385 -6.87 34.22 -14.00
CA ALA A 385 -6.66 35.25 -15.00
C ALA A 385 -7.53 36.51 -14.75
N LYS A 386 -8.79 36.34 -14.29
CA LYS A 386 -9.65 37.45 -13.87
C LYS A 386 -9.05 38.25 -12.69
N MET A 387 -8.49 37.55 -11.69
CA MET A 387 -7.82 38.22 -10.58
C MET A 387 -6.56 38.98 -11.06
N ARG A 388 -5.79 38.40 -11.98
CA ARG A 388 -4.61 39.03 -12.57
C ARG A 388 -4.97 40.35 -13.27
N VAL A 389 -6.02 40.36 -14.06
CA VAL A 389 -6.48 41.57 -14.81
C VAL A 389 -7.00 42.64 -13.87
N LEU A 390 -7.55 42.28 -12.70
CA LEU A 390 -8.02 43.23 -11.68
C LEU A 390 -6.92 43.70 -10.73
N LYS A 391 -5.70 43.18 -10.84
CA LYS A 391 -4.58 43.50 -9.94
C LYS A 391 -4.33 45.01 -9.82
N PRO A 392 -4.33 45.85 -10.91
CA PRO A 392 -4.13 47.29 -10.74
C PRO A 392 -5.12 47.95 -9.79
N LYS A 393 -6.39 47.52 -9.80
CA LYS A 393 -7.43 48.02 -8.88
C LYS A 393 -7.24 47.51 -7.43
N VAL A 394 -6.73 46.33 -7.28
CA VAL A 394 -6.35 45.77 -5.95
C VAL A 394 -5.15 46.54 -5.39
N ASP A 395 -4.18 46.87 -6.23
CA ASP A 395 -3.01 47.65 -5.82
C ASP A 395 -3.41 49.11 -5.42
N GLU A 396 -4.45 49.70 -6.02
CA GLU A 396 -5.03 50.99 -5.59
C GLU A 396 -5.62 50.87 -4.18
N ILE A 397 -6.35 49.80 -3.87
CA ILE A 397 -6.88 49.55 -2.52
C ILE A 397 -5.71 49.39 -1.53
N ALA A 398 -4.65 48.64 -1.91
CA ALA A 398 -3.47 48.43 -1.06
C ALA A 398 -2.76 49.77 -0.73
N ARG A 399 -2.68 50.70 -1.71
CA ARG A 399 -2.11 52.06 -1.49
C ARG A 399 -2.99 52.94 -0.58
N LYS A 400 -4.32 52.75 -0.65
CA LYS A 400 -5.28 53.50 0.19
C LYS A 400 -5.16 53.09 1.68
N TYR A 401 -4.77 51.84 1.96
CA TYR A 401 -4.64 51.28 3.28
C TYR A 401 -3.24 50.68 3.51
N PRO A 402 -2.20 51.54 3.71
CA PRO A 402 -0.80 51.06 3.78
C PRO A 402 -0.45 50.43 5.12
N ASN A 403 -1.18 50.75 6.21
CA ASN A 403 -0.83 50.31 7.55
C ASN A 403 -1.31 48.88 7.83
N GLN A 404 -0.58 48.21 8.70
CA GLN A 404 -0.90 46.82 9.11
C GLN A 404 -2.19 46.75 9.95
N GLU A 405 -2.54 47.82 10.64
CA GLU A 405 -3.79 47.99 11.41
C GLU A 405 -5.02 48.01 10.49
N ASP A 406 -4.88 48.50 9.27
CA ASP A 406 -5.95 48.56 8.28
C ASP A 406 -6.06 47.27 7.39
N ALA A 407 -5.28 46.22 7.69
CA ALA A 407 -5.26 44.98 6.90
C ALA A 407 -6.66 44.37 6.73
N MET A 408 -7.51 44.44 7.77
CA MET A 408 -8.90 43.95 7.70
C MET A 408 -9.76 44.79 6.74
N LYS A 409 -9.66 46.10 6.77
CA LYS A 409 -10.41 46.99 5.85
C LYS A 409 -9.96 46.81 4.41
N ARG A 410 -8.64 46.70 4.19
CA ARG A 410 -8.05 46.39 2.87
C ARG A 410 -8.57 45.08 2.34
N GLN A 411 -8.62 44.01 3.15
CA GLN A 411 -9.15 42.71 2.76
C GLN A 411 -10.65 42.81 2.42
N GLN A 412 -11.44 43.53 3.21
CA GLN A 412 -12.87 43.74 2.96
C GLN A 412 -13.12 44.47 1.64
N GLU A 413 -12.41 45.61 1.37
CA GLU A 413 -12.55 46.35 0.11
C GLU A 413 -12.12 45.49 -1.08
N THR A 414 -11.03 44.70 -0.94
CA THR A 414 -10.59 43.79 -2.00
C THR A 414 -11.64 42.70 -2.30
N MET A 415 -12.26 42.12 -1.25
CA MET A 415 -13.32 41.12 -1.40
C MET A 415 -14.59 41.76 -2.02
N ALA A 416 -14.94 42.97 -1.60
CA ALA A 416 -16.04 43.74 -2.20
C ALA A 416 -15.78 44.01 -3.69
N LEU A 417 -14.56 44.43 -4.06
CA LEU A 417 -14.14 44.61 -5.44
C LEU A 417 -14.35 43.34 -6.24
N TYR A 418 -13.78 42.19 -5.81
CA TYR A 418 -13.95 40.90 -6.50
C TYR A 418 -15.42 40.52 -6.64
N SER A 419 -16.19 40.72 -5.61
CA SER A 419 -17.64 40.49 -5.63
C SER A 419 -18.35 41.36 -6.66
N MET A 420 -18.02 42.66 -6.78
CA MET A 420 -18.60 43.57 -7.77
C MET A 420 -18.30 43.17 -9.20
N TYR A 421 -17.11 42.63 -9.47
CA TYR A 421 -16.70 42.11 -10.76
C TYR A 421 -17.17 40.66 -11.03
N GLY A 422 -17.80 39.99 -10.06
CA GLY A 422 -18.26 38.60 -10.18
C GLY A 422 -17.09 37.62 -10.25
N VAL A 423 -16.02 37.90 -9.50
CA VAL A 423 -14.83 37.04 -9.42
C VAL A 423 -14.75 36.38 -8.05
N SER A 424 -14.48 35.06 -8.04
CA SER A 424 -14.25 34.30 -6.79
C SER A 424 -12.76 34.09 -6.56
N PRO A 425 -12.19 34.57 -5.45
CA PRO A 425 -10.78 34.35 -5.14
C PRO A 425 -10.44 32.89 -4.87
N MET A 426 -11.42 32.07 -4.46
CA MET A 426 -11.22 30.63 -4.24
C MET A 426 -11.16 29.81 -5.54
N GLY A 427 -11.53 30.40 -6.68
CA GLY A 427 -11.47 29.72 -7.98
C GLY A 427 -10.05 29.30 -8.37
N GLY A 428 -9.02 29.99 -7.89
CA GLY A 428 -7.61 29.72 -8.19
C GLY A 428 -7.05 28.43 -7.58
N CYS A 429 -7.55 27.98 -6.42
CA CYS A 429 -7.06 26.76 -5.75
C CYS A 429 -7.86 25.49 -6.15
N LEU A 430 -8.97 25.63 -6.88
CA LEU A 430 -9.82 24.52 -7.27
C LEU A 430 -9.09 23.40 -8.05
N PRO A 431 -8.11 23.66 -8.95
CA PRO A 431 -7.40 22.59 -9.64
C PRO A 431 -6.65 21.68 -8.70
N MET A 432 -6.02 22.24 -7.67
CA MET A 432 -5.27 21.47 -6.68
C MET A 432 -6.20 20.52 -5.94
N LEU A 433 -7.40 20.99 -5.54
CA LEU A 433 -8.39 20.17 -4.84
C LEU A 433 -8.95 19.02 -5.70
N VAL A 434 -9.08 19.23 -7.02
CA VAL A 434 -9.56 18.20 -7.94
C VAL A 434 -8.43 17.24 -8.35
N GLN A 435 -7.22 17.75 -8.51
CA GLN A 435 -6.06 16.99 -8.96
C GLN A 435 -5.52 16.06 -7.86
N MET A 436 -5.54 16.50 -6.60
CA MET A 436 -4.93 15.78 -5.47
C MET A 436 -5.53 14.37 -5.27
N PRO A 437 -6.86 14.14 -5.28
CA PRO A 437 -7.43 12.81 -5.17
C PRO A 437 -6.96 11.85 -6.26
N ILE A 438 -6.78 12.34 -7.49
CA ILE A 438 -6.31 11.55 -8.62
C ILE A 438 -4.84 11.16 -8.42
N TRP A 439 -3.98 12.09 -7.98
CA TRP A 439 -2.59 11.80 -7.71
C TRP A 439 -2.42 10.75 -6.60
N ILE A 440 -3.19 10.89 -5.51
CA ILE A 440 -3.15 9.93 -4.41
C ILE A 440 -3.71 8.57 -4.86
N ALA A 441 -4.78 8.55 -5.68
CA ALA A 441 -5.31 7.31 -6.23
C ALA A 441 -4.24 6.57 -7.06
N MET A 442 -3.54 7.26 -7.96
CA MET A 442 -2.47 6.68 -8.77
C MET A 442 -1.24 6.30 -7.95
N PHE A 443 -0.92 7.06 -6.88
CA PHE A 443 0.13 6.71 -5.93
C PHE A 443 -0.12 5.35 -5.25
N ASN A 444 -1.39 5.03 -4.98
CA ASN A 444 -1.76 3.74 -4.40
C ASN A 444 -1.94 2.64 -5.47
N PHE A 445 -2.33 2.99 -6.69
CA PHE A 445 -2.59 2.02 -7.75
C PHE A 445 -1.31 1.50 -8.40
N VAL A 446 -0.43 2.41 -8.89
CA VAL A 446 0.75 2.03 -9.70
C VAL A 446 1.69 1.05 -8.98
N PRO A 447 2.05 1.25 -7.69
CA PRO A 447 2.90 0.29 -6.99
C PRO A 447 2.29 -1.09 -6.75
N ASN A 448 0.96 -1.20 -6.79
CA ASN A 448 0.23 -2.44 -6.57
C ASN A 448 -0.22 -3.11 -7.88
N ALA A 449 0.06 -2.52 -9.04
CA ALA A 449 -0.26 -3.09 -10.34
C ALA A 449 0.81 -4.12 -10.75
N ILE A 450 0.53 -5.40 -10.50
CA ILE A 450 1.46 -6.51 -10.84
C ILE A 450 1.74 -6.60 -12.35
N GLU A 451 0.86 -6.08 -13.18
CA GLU A 451 0.99 -6.03 -14.63
C GLU A 451 2.18 -5.17 -15.11
N LEU A 452 2.65 -4.25 -14.28
CA LEU A 452 3.84 -3.43 -14.55
C LEU A 452 5.14 -4.18 -14.25
N ARG A 453 5.05 -5.30 -13.55
CA ARG A 453 6.20 -6.07 -13.10
C ARG A 453 6.93 -6.70 -14.27
N GLN A 454 8.25 -6.47 -14.31
CA GLN A 454 9.14 -6.95 -15.38
C GLN A 454 8.75 -6.46 -16.79
N GLN A 455 8.03 -5.32 -16.87
CA GLN A 455 7.73 -4.66 -18.14
C GLN A 455 8.74 -3.55 -18.38
N SER A 456 9.53 -3.69 -19.43
CA SER A 456 10.51 -2.68 -19.82
C SER A 456 9.86 -1.51 -20.57
N PHE A 457 10.37 -0.31 -20.36
CA PHE A 457 9.95 0.87 -21.11
C PHE A 457 11.04 1.92 -21.16
N LEU A 458 11.38 2.39 -22.37
CA LEU A 458 12.50 3.29 -22.66
C LEU A 458 13.83 2.71 -22.12
N TRP A 459 14.41 3.32 -21.10
CA TRP A 459 15.65 2.87 -20.44
C TRP A 459 15.43 2.05 -19.18
N ALA A 460 14.17 1.99 -18.68
CA ALA A 460 13.87 1.18 -17.51
C ALA A 460 13.63 -0.28 -17.92
N ASP A 461 14.35 -1.20 -17.30
CA ASP A 461 14.20 -2.64 -17.52
C ASP A 461 12.90 -3.17 -16.89
N ASP A 462 12.42 -2.51 -15.84
CA ASP A 462 11.24 -2.91 -15.08
C ASP A 462 10.51 -1.69 -14.50
N LEU A 463 9.25 -1.49 -14.90
CA LEU A 463 8.42 -0.39 -14.42
C LEU A 463 7.98 -0.54 -12.96
N SER A 464 8.05 -1.74 -12.40
CA SER A 464 7.64 -2.00 -11.01
C SER A 464 8.73 -1.68 -9.98
N THR A 465 9.97 -1.57 -10.40
CA THR A 465 11.12 -1.21 -9.56
C THR A 465 11.78 0.11 -10.03
N TYR A 466 12.80 0.58 -9.35
CA TYR A 466 13.50 1.80 -9.75
C TYR A 466 14.38 1.58 -10.99
N ASP A 467 14.51 2.63 -11.81
CA ASP A 467 15.44 2.69 -12.94
C ASP A 467 16.79 3.21 -12.45
N ASP A 468 17.84 2.40 -12.56
CA ASP A 468 19.20 2.73 -12.13
C ASP A 468 20.11 3.04 -13.33
N ILE A 469 19.94 4.22 -13.90
CA ILE A 469 20.78 4.64 -15.03
C ILE A 469 22.26 4.83 -14.64
N ILE A 470 22.48 5.23 -13.39
CA ILE A 470 23.79 5.32 -12.76
C ILE A 470 23.71 4.60 -11.42
N SER A 471 24.55 3.61 -11.20
CA SER A 471 24.65 2.87 -9.96
C SER A 471 26.09 2.77 -9.46
N TRP A 472 26.27 2.66 -8.15
CA TRP A 472 27.56 2.51 -7.48
C TRP A 472 27.46 1.50 -6.33
N SER A 473 28.62 1.02 -5.86
CA SER A 473 28.67 -0.05 -4.85
C SER A 473 28.41 0.39 -3.40
N VAL A 474 28.49 1.70 -3.13
CA VAL A 474 28.36 2.26 -1.77
C VAL A 474 26.95 2.77 -1.56
N ASN A 475 26.28 2.36 -0.47
CA ASN A 475 24.95 2.88 -0.14
C ASN A 475 25.09 4.25 0.54
N LEU A 476 24.82 5.34 -0.20
CA LEU A 476 24.89 6.70 0.32
C LEU A 476 23.64 7.03 1.17
N PRO A 477 23.80 7.69 2.33
CA PRO A 477 22.66 8.12 3.13
C PRO A 477 21.68 8.95 2.28
N PHE A 478 20.37 8.66 2.42
CA PHE A 478 19.25 9.30 1.72
C PHE A 478 19.12 9.00 0.21
N ILE A 479 20.22 8.92 -0.54
CA ILE A 479 20.21 8.67 -2.01
C ILE A 479 20.14 7.18 -2.31
N GLY A 480 20.85 6.36 -1.52
CA GLY A 480 21.02 4.94 -1.82
C GLY A 480 22.26 4.68 -2.69
N ASN A 481 22.19 3.67 -3.53
CA ASN A 481 23.28 3.22 -4.41
C ASN A 481 23.04 3.51 -5.90
N HIS A 482 22.05 4.34 -6.24
CA HIS A 482 21.66 4.62 -7.62
C HIS A 482 20.98 5.98 -7.78
N ILE A 483 20.88 6.41 -9.05
CA ILE A 483 20.06 7.55 -9.47
C ILE A 483 19.08 7.07 -10.52
N SER A 484 17.78 7.32 -10.24
CA SER A 484 16.68 7.10 -11.16
C SER A 484 16.52 8.29 -12.11
N LEU A 485 16.56 8.06 -13.42
CA LEU A 485 16.36 9.10 -14.41
C LEU A 485 14.89 9.57 -14.46
N PHE A 486 13.94 8.65 -14.32
CA PHE A 486 12.52 9.05 -14.24
C PHE A 486 12.26 9.92 -13.01
N CYS A 487 12.90 9.67 -11.88
CA CYS A 487 12.84 10.51 -10.70
C CYS A 487 13.43 11.91 -10.96
N LEU A 488 14.59 12.00 -11.62
CA LEU A 488 15.18 13.28 -12.02
C LEU A 488 14.26 14.07 -12.94
N LEU A 489 13.68 13.43 -13.97
CA LEU A 489 12.74 14.05 -14.89
C LEU A 489 11.47 14.53 -14.17
N PHE A 490 10.94 13.73 -13.25
CA PHE A 490 9.83 14.12 -12.39
C PHE A 490 10.18 15.36 -11.56
N CYS A 491 11.32 15.38 -10.88
CA CYS A 491 11.74 16.51 -10.05
C CYS A 491 12.00 17.78 -10.87
N ALA A 492 12.65 17.66 -12.04
CA ALA A 492 12.88 18.78 -12.95
C ALA A 492 11.56 19.36 -13.46
N THR A 493 10.64 18.49 -13.88
CA THR A 493 9.31 18.93 -14.37
C THR A 493 8.47 19.52 -13.24
N ASN A 494 8.57 18.98 -12.02
CA ASN A 494 7.92 19.54 -10.83
C ASN A 494 8.46 20.93 -10.50
N LEU A 495 9.75 21.15 -10.62
CA LEU A 495 10.36 22.48 -10.43
C LEU A 495 9.84 23.47 -11.47
N ILE A 496 9.81 23.09 -12.76
CA ILE A 496 9.27 23.93 -13.84
C ILE A 496 7.80 24.28 -13.56
N TYR A 497 6.99 23.29 -13.23
CA TYR A 497 5.57 23.46 -12.90
C TYR A 497 5.37 24.38 -11.69
N SER A 498 6.19 24.23 -10.63
CA SER A 498 6.17 25.07 -9.44
C SER A 498 6.55 26.51 -9.77
N LEU A 499 7.59 26.74 -10.59
CA LEU A 499 7.98 28.09 -11.04
C LEU A 499 6.88 28.76 -11.88
N MET A 500 6.21 28.01 -12.76
CA MET A 500 5.08 28.52 -13.54
C MET A 500 3.90 28.93 -12.63
N THR A 501 3.58 28.07 -11.66
CA THR A 501 2.49 28.32 -10.68
C THR A 501 2.81 29.53 -9.80
N MET A 502 4.04 29.66 -9.32
CA MET A 502 4.46 30.83 -8.54
C MET A 502 4.37 32.13 -9.32
N ARG A 503 4.77 32.13 -10.60
CA ARG A 503 4.60 33.32 -11.46
C ARG A 503 3.12 33.73 -11.56
N MET A 504 2.24 32.76 -11.78
CA MET A 504 0.79 33.04 -11.82
C MET A 504 0.27 33.60 -10.49
N GLN A 505 0.68 33.03 -9.37
CA GLN A 505 0.27 33.51 -8.04
C GLN A 505 0.76 34.94 -7.77
N ARG A 506 2.01 35.27 -8.10
CA ARG A 506 2.55 36.63 -7.96
C ARG A 506 1.79 37.66 -8.82
N GLU A 507 1.34 37.26 -10.01
CA GLU A 507 0.55 38.13 -10.90
C GLU A 507 -0.86 38.40 -10.37
N THR A 508 -1.36 37.61 -9.39
CA THR A 508 -2.71 37.77 -8.82
C THR A 508 -2.74 38.42 -7.44
N MET A 509 -1.59 38.55 -6.79
CA MET A 509 -1.45 39.03 -5.40
C MET A 509 -0.90 40.47 -5.35
N SER A 510 -1.24 41.20 -4.28
CA SER A 510 -0.60 42.49 -3.98
C SER A 510 0.87 42.27 -3.56
N GLN A 511 1.70 43.35 -3.61
CA GLN A 511 3.11 43.27 -3.23
C GLN A 511 3.33 42.80 -1.78
N GLU A 512 2.46 43.19 -0.85
CA GLU A 512 2.53 42.77 0.54
C GLU A 512 2.16 41.30 0.74
N GLN A 513 1.09 40.84 0.08
CA GLN A 513 0.73 39.42 0.08
C GLN A 513 1.84 38.56 -0.52
N ALA A 514 2.49 39.03 -1.59
CA ALA A 514 3.63 38.36 -2.20
C ALA A 514 4.85 38.31 -1.24
N ALA A 515 5.03 39.33 -0.38
CA ALA A 515 6.09 39.35 0.63
C ALA A 515 5.83 38.34 1.77
N GLN A 516 4.58 38.23 2.23
CA GLN A 516 4.18 37.23 3.24
C GLN A 516 4.30 35.80 2.70
N MET A 517 4.11 35.60 1.41
CA MET A 517 4.18 34.29 0.74
C MET A 517 5.61 33.84 0.39
N LYS A 518 6.66 34.63 0.69
CA LYS A 518 8.06 34.26 0.35
C LYS A 518 8.47 32.90 0.91
N VAL A 519 8.09 32.58 2.14
CA VAL A 519 8.42 31.29 2.77
C VAL A 519 7.79 30.13 2.01
N MET A 520 6.50 30.26 1.65
CA MET A 520 5.79 29.24 0.87
C MET A 520 6.41 29.08 -0.52
N GLN A 521 6.87 30.17 -1.15
CA GLN A 521 7.58 30.12 -2.44
C GLN A 521 8.90 29.36 -2.33
N TRP A 522 9.67 29.59 -1.25
CA TRP A 522 10.90 28.81 -0.99
C TRP A 522 10.61 27.32 -0.76
N MET A 523 9.55 26.99 -0.01
CA MET A 523 9.12 25.60 0.15
C MET A 523 8.76 24.95 -1.20
N MET A 524 8.07 25.65 -2.09
CA MET A 524 7.72 25.14 -3.42
C MET A 524 8.95 24.88 -4.31
N ILE A 525 10.06 25.60 -4.11
CA ILE A 525 11.32 25.37 -4.83
C ILE A 525 12.12 24.21 -4.22
N LEU A 526 12.10 24.07 -2.88
CA LEU A 526 12.83 23.04 -2.18
C LEU A 526 12.12 21.66 -2.22
N MET A 527 10.79 21.67 -2.36
CA MET A 527 9.98 20.45 -2.40
C MET A 527 10.44 19.43 -3.48
N PRO A 528 10.73 19.82 -4.73
CA PRO A 528 11.25 18.89 -5.74
C PRO A 528 12.59 18.25 -5.35
N VAL A 529 13.45 18.97 -4.65
CA VAL A 529 14.72 18.41 -4.13
C VAL A 529 14.45 17.38 -3.05
N PHE A 530 13.53 17.67 -2.13
CA PHE A 530 13.10 16.70 -1.12
C PHE A 530 12.45 15.46 -1.77
N PHE A 531 11.62 15.65 -2.77
CA PHE A 531 11.01 14.55 -3.52
C PHE A 531 12.02 13.67 -4.21
N PHE A 532 13.15 14.21 -4.70
CA PHE A 532 14.22 13.40 -5.26
C PHE A 532 14.71 12.34 -4.25
N PHE A 533 15.03 12.74 -3.03
CA PHE A 533 15.50 11.81 -1.99
C PHE A 533 14.45 10.76 -1.60
N MET A 534 13.18 11.14 -1.65
CA MET A 534 12.08 10.24 -1.31
C MET A 534 11.76 9.27 -2.45
N PHE A 535 11.63 9.77 -3.68
CA PHE A 535 11.15 8.98 -4.82
C PHE A 535 12.24 8.28 -5.62
N ASN A 536 13.51 8.55 -5.35
CA ASN A 536 14.63 7.89 -6.05
C ASN A 536 14.60 6.35 -5.93
N LYS A 537 14.08 5.83 -4.81
CA LYS A 537 13.94 4.39 -4.55
C LYS A 537 12.57 3.82 -4.95
N TYR A 538 11.67 4.65 -5.48
CA TYR A 538 10.33 4.24 -5.90
C TYR A 538 10.33 3.71 -7.33
N SER A 539 9.23 3.02 -7.71
CA SER A 539 9.12 2.39 -9.02
C SER A 539 9.23 3.39 -10.18
N ALA A 540 9.90 2.96 -11.24
CA ALA A 540 10.06 3.71 -12.48
C ALA A 540 8.69 4.09 -13.08
N GLY A 541 7.70 3.18 -13.03
CA GLY A 541 6.33 3.43 -13.49
C GLY A 541 5.64 4.57 -12.74
N LEU A 542 5.83 4.67 -11.41
CA LEU A 542 5.25 5.76 -10.62
C LEU A 542 5.94 7.09 -10.93
N ASN A 543 7.27 7.11 -10.98
CA ASN A 543 8.05 8.31 -11.34
C ASN A 543 7.72 8.78 -12.76
N TYR A 544 7.58 7.84 -13.71
CA TYR A 544 7.16 8.12 -15.08
C TYR A 544 5.75 8.73 -15.13
N TYR A 545 4.79 8.15 -14.41
CA TYR A 545 3.44 8.71 -14.32
C TYR A 545 3.46 10.16 -13.81
N TYR A 546 4.18 10.46 -12.73
CA TYR A 546 4.26 11.81 -12.19
C TYR A 546 4.98 12.77 -13.14
N PHE A 547 6.07 12.34 -13.77
CA PHE A 547 6.77 13.11 -14.79
C PHE A 547 5.82 13.53 -15.92
N VAL A 548 5.13 12.57 -16.54
CA VAL A 548 4.19 12.82 -17.66
C VAL A 548 3.01 13.66 -17.19
N SER A 549 2.45 13.37 -16.03
CA SER A 549 1.31 14.13 -15.47
C SER A 549 1.65 15.60 -15.25
N LEU A 550 2.81 15.92 -14.69
CA LEU A 550 3.26 17.29 -14.50
C LEU A 550 3.61 17.97 -15.82
N LEU A 551 4.21 17.25 -16.75
CA LEU A 551 4.53 17.76 -18.08
C LEU A 551 3.27 18.17 -18.83
N ILE A 552 2.25 17.30 -18.89
CA ILE A 552 0.94 17.60 -19.49
C ILE A 552 0.29 18.77 -18.75
N GLY A 553 0.40 18.83 -17.42
CA GLY A 553 -0.08 19.93 -16.60
C GLY A 553 0.56 21.26 -16.96
N ALA A 554 1.89 21.29 -17.12
CA ALA A 554 2.66 22.47 -17.50
C ALA A 554 2.30 22.93 -18.94
N LEU A 555 2.23 22.00 -19.88
CA LEU A 555 1.84 22.28 -21.27
C LEU A 555 0.40 22.83 -21.35
N CYS A 556 -0.53 22.25 -20.60
CA CYS A 556 -1.91 22.74 -20.53
C CYS A 556 -1.96 24.17 -19.95
N MET A 557 -1.19 24.46 -18.90
CA MET A 557 -1.13 25.80 -18.30
C MET A 557 -0.52 26.82 -19.27
N TRP A 558 0.55 26.44 -19.96
CA TRP A 558 1.17 27.27 -21.00
C TRP A 558 0.19 27.56 -22.14
N TYR A 559 -0.53 26.55 -22.64
CA TYR A 559 -1.54 26.69 -23.68
C TYR A 559 -2.67 27.63 -23.25
N LEU A 560 -3.22 27.45 -22.04
CA LEU A 560 -4.27 28.32 -21.52
C LEU A 560 -3.79 29.75 -21.37
N ARG A 561 -2.54 29.99 -20.97
CA ARG A 561 -1.95 31.32 -20.88
C ARG A 561 -1.83 32.01 -22.26
N LYS A 562 -1.40 31.25 -23.28
CA LYS A 562 -1.24 31.75 -24.64
C LYS A 562 -2.59 32.10 -25.31
N THR A 563 -3.63 31.34 -25.00
CA THR A 563 -4.96 31.48 -25.63
C THR A 563 -5.90 32.41 -24.88
N THR A 564 -5.56 32.87 -23.68
CA THR A 564 -6.40 33.79 -22.89
C THR A 564 -6.04 35.23 -23.22
N ASP A 565 -7.00 35.99 -23.79
CA ASP A 565 -6.88 37.40 -24.09
C ASP A 565 -7.30 38.25 -22.87
N ASP A 566 -6.30 38.85 -22.21
CA ASP A 566 -6.51 39.67 -21.00
C ASP A 566 -7.36 40.92 -21.26
N LYS A 567 -7.31 41.50 -22.47
CA LYS A 567 -8.11 42.70 -22.85
C LYS A 567 -9.59 42.35 -22.93
N LYS A 568 -9.94 41.30 -23.69
CA LYS A 568 -11.32 40.81 -23.78
C LYS A 568 -11.87 40.35 -22.42
N LEU A 569 -11.01 39.82 -21.55
CA LEU A 569 -11.39 39.42 -20.21
C LEU A 569 -11.72 40.63 -19.34
N LEU A 570 -10.92 41.71 -19.43
CA LEU A 570 -11.17 42.97 -18.73
C LEU A 570 -12.48 43.61 -19.18
N GLU A 571 -12.73 43.70 -20.50
CA GLU A 571 -13.98 44.23 -21.05
C GLU A 571 -15.23 43.51 -20.52
N LYS A 572 -15.18 42.17 -20.45
CA LYS A 572 -16.27 41.40 -19.86
C LYS A 572 -16.45 41.67 -18.35
N LEU A 573 -15.36 41.84 -17.63
CA LEU A 573 -15.40 42.18 -16.21
C LEU A 573 -15.97 43.58 -15.98
N GLU A 574 -15.60 44.57 -16.80
CA GLU A 574 -16.16 45.95 -16.73
C GLU A 574 -17.65 45.94 -17.06
N ALA A 575 -18.10 45.16 -18.06
CA ALA A 575 -19.51 44.99 -18.35
C ALA A 575 -20.28 44.40 -17.15
N ASN A 576 -19.71 43.36 -16.50
CA ASN A 576 -20.29 42.76 -15.29
C ASN A 576 -20.35 43.77 -14.13
N TYR A 577 -19.30 44.58 -13.95
CA TYR A 577 -19.27 45.62 -12.93
C TYR A 577 -20.39 46.64 -13.14
N ARG A 578 -20.58 47.16 -14.38
CA ARG A 578 -21.66 48.12 -14.71
C ARG A 578 -23.04 47.50 -14.45
N ALA A 579 -23.25 46.25 -14.85
CA ALA A 579 -24.50 45.55 -14.61
C ALA A 579 -24.79 45.35 -13.11
N ASN A 580 -23.76 44.98 -12.33
CA ASN A 580 -23.87 44.76 -10.87
C ASN A 580 -24.07 46.07 -10.10
N LYS A 581 -23.47 47.19 -10.54
CA LYS A 581 -23.62 48.50 -9.93
C LYS A 581 -25.05 49.02 -10.03
N ASN A 582 -25.74 48.71 -11.13
CA ASN A 582 -27.11 49.16 -11.44
C ASN A 582 -28.21 48.23 -10.92
N ASN A 583 -27.85 47.13 -10.21
CA ASN A 583 -28.82 46.13 -9.73
C ASN A 583 -28.90 46.13 -8.18
N PRO A 584 -29.93 46.77 -7.59
CA PRO A 584 -30.11 46.82 -6.13
C PRO A 584 -30.46 45.47 -5.52
N ASN A 585 -30.99 44.50 -6.30
CA ASN A 585 -31.39 43.15 -5.85
C ASN A 585 -30.35 42.07 -6.17
N ARG A 586 -29.08 42.42 -6.20
CA ARG A 586 -28.00 41.50 -6.50
C ARG A 586 -27.99 40.33 -5.53
N LYS A 587 -28.27 39.11 -6.00
CA LYS A 587 -28.00 37.88 -5.26
C LYS A 587 -26.50 37.58 -5.28
N VAL A 588 -25.83 37.82 -4.16
CA VAL A 588 -24.47 37.29 -3.94
C VAL A 588 -24.62 35.79 -3.86
N SER A 589 -24.16 35.05 -4.87
CA SER A 589 -24.38 33.60 -4.95
C SER A 589 -23.27 32.78 -4.33
N GLY A 590 -23.63 31.67 -3.70
CA GLY A 590 -22.70 30.62 -3.30
C GLY A 590 -21.78 30.96 -2.12
N MET A 591 -20.52 30.59 -2.20
CA MET A 591 -19.54 30.66 -1.13
C MET A 591 -19.18 32.12 -0.75
N ALA A 592 -19.30 33.08 -1.69
CA ALA A 592 -19.09 34.50 -1.41
C ALA A 592 -20.14 35.04 -0.45
N ALA A 593 -21.41 34.63 -0.57
CA ALA A 593 -22.48 34.99 0.35
C ALA A 593 -22.27 34.40 1.76
N ARG A 594 -21.76 33.16 1.84
CA ARG A 594 -21.41 32.53 3.12
C ARG A 594 -20.22 33.21 3.82
N LEU A 595 -19.21 33.61 3.06
CA LEU A 595 -18.07 34.37 3.58
C LEU A 595 -18.49 35.75 4.10
N GLU A 596 -19.34 36.45 3.35
CA GLU A 596 -19.89 37.75 3.75
C GLU A 596 -20.76 37.63 5.02
N ALA A 597 -21.56 36.57 5.12
CA ALA A 597 -22.35 36.28 6.32
C ALA A 597 -21.47 35.91 7.54
N LEU A 598 -20.39 35.16 7.35
CA LEU A 598 -19.41 34.84 8.40
C LEU A 598 -18.65 36.09 8.86
N GLN A 599 -18.26 36.97 7.94
CA GLN A 599 -17.58 38.21 8.25
C GLN A 599 -18.49 39.18 9.02
N LYS A 600 -19.78 39.31 8.64
CA LYS A 600 -20.77 40.09 9.41
C LYS A 600 -20.91 39.56 10.84
N ARG A 601 -21.03 38.25 10.98
CA ARG A 601 -21.11 37.62 12.32
C ARG A 601 -19.86 37.87 13.16
N GLN A 602 -18.66 37.79 12.58
CA GLN A 602 -17.44 38.12 13.28
C GLN A 602 -17.36 39.61 13.71
N GLN A 603 -17.84 40.52 12.85
CA GLN A 603 -17.92 41.96 13.20
C GLN A 603 -18.91 42.21 14.35
N GLU A 604 -20.08 41.60 14.32
CA GLU A 604 -21.07 41.68 15.37
C GLU A 604 -20.51 41.20 16.73
N ILE A 605 -19.77 40.07 16.71
CA ILE A 605 -19.11 39.54 17.92
C ILE A 605 -18.01 40.49 18.45
N LEU A 606 -17.20 41.05 17.55
CA LEU A 606 -16.17 42.01 17.92
C LEU A 606 -16.75 43.32 18.46
N GLU A 607 -17.87 43.81 17.90
CA GLU A 607 -18.57 44.98 18.45
C GLU A 607 -19.23 44.70 19.78
N GLU A 608 -19.81 43.52 19.97
CA GLU A 608 -20.32 43.11 21.30
C GLU A 608 -19.22 42.98 22.35
N GLN A 609 -18.06 42.42 21.99
CA GLN A 609 -16.91 42.37 22.90
C GLN A 609 -16.39 43.76 23.27
N LYS A 610 -16.31 44.70 22.29
CA LYS A 610 -15.95 46.09 22.57
C LYS A 610 -16.97 46.80 23.46
N ARG A 611 -18.27 46.54 23.29
CA ARG A 611 -19.33 47.09 24.17
C ARG A 611 -19.30 46.49 25.59
N ARG A 612 -18.86 45.23 25.75
CA ARG A 612 -18.67 44.61 27.06
C ARG A 612 -17.43 45.12 27.81
N ASN A 613 -16.35 45.41 27.08
CA ASN A 613 -15.11 45.93 27.68
C ASN A 613 -15.18 47.43 28.00
N ASN A 614 -16.16 48.18 27.46
CA ASN A 614 -16.41 49.59 27.75
C ASN A 614 -17.52 49.82 28.78
N LYS A 615 -18.11 48.75 29.35
CA LYS A 615 -18.95 48.77 30.56
C LYS A 615 -18.15 48.22 31.74
#